data_db4544d6dc043cb6fb45b3ce850e9de6
#
_entry.id   db4544d6dc043cb6fb45b3ce850e9de6
#
_cell.length_a   1.000
_cell.length_b   1.000
_cell.length_c   1.000
_cell.angle_alpha   90.00
_cell.angle_beta   90.00
_cell.angle_gamma   90.00
#
_symmetry.space_group_name_H-M   'P 1'
#
loop_
_entity.id
_entity.type
_entity.pdbx_description
1 polymer ?
#
loop_
_entity_poly.entity_id
_entity_poly.type
_entity_poly.pdbx_seq_one_letter_code
_entity_poly.pdbx_strand_id
1 'polypeptide(L)'
;MADDLVLIGFDGTPAAELAVREAAALFSPRPALVVTVWEPGRAFDLALIPARGLELPLSSIDIRTAAEADEAAYREAQQLARWGAQLANDNGLRAEALTVADEHSVAGTLVTLAKERTAAVVVLGAHRHGRIAELFLGTTTRGVLQHAPCPTLVVRAD
;
A
#
# COMPACT_ATOMS: atom_id res chain seq x y z
N MET A 1 7.14 -1.14 23.40
CA MET A 1 8.51 -1.15 22.87
C MET A 1 8.45 -1.03 21.37
N ALA A 2 9.15 -0.07 20.83
CA ALA A 2 9.08 0.28 19.42
C ALA A 2 9.57 -0.84 18.48
N ASP A 3 10.42 -1.73 18.96
CA ASP A 3 11.08 -2.76 18.16
C ASP A 3 10.23 -3.99 17.84
N ASP A 4 8.94 -3.98 18.17
CA ASP A 4 8.04 -5.12 17.96
C ASP A 4 6.96 -4.86 16.89
N LEU A 5 6.95 -3.67 16.29
CA LEU A 5 5.93 -3.28 15.33
C LEU A 5 6.07 -4.04 14.01
N VAL A 6 4.99 -4.66 13.56
CA VAL A 6 4.86 -5.27 12.22
C VAL A 6 4.20 -4.25 11.30
N LEU A 7 4.90 -3.78 10.27
CA LEU A 7 4.35 -2.89 9.26
C LEU A 7 3.90 -3.71 8.06
N ILE A 8 2.62 -3.65 7.70
CA ILE A 8 2.03 -4.43 6.62
C ILE A 8 1.49 -3.48 5.54
N GLY A 9 2.04 -3.56 4.33
CA GLY A 9 1.47 -2.89 3.17
C GLY A 9 0.24 -3.65 2.66
N PHE A 10 -0.88 -2.95 2.49
CA PHE A 10 -2.15 -3.57 2.10
C PHE A 10 -2.85 -2.78 0.99
N ASP A 11 -3.13 -3.46 -0.10
CA ASP A 11 -3.82 -2.91 -1.28
C ASP A 11 -5.14 -3.64 -1.61
N GLY A 12 -5.60 -4.52 -0.74
CA GLY A 12 -6.83 -5.28 -0.92
C GLY A 12 -6.74 -6.45 -1.90
N THR A 13 -5.56 -6.75 -2.41
CA THR A 13 -5.37 -7.90 -3.30
C THR A 13 -5.32 -9.22 -2.53
N PRO A 14 -5.59 -10.37 -3.19
CA PRO A 14 -5.43 -11.68 -2.55
C PRO A 14 -4.04 -11.93 -1.96
N ALA A 15 -2.99 -11.41 -2.61
CA ALA A 15 -1.63 -11.50 -2.10
C ALA A 15 -1.44 -10.68 -0.82
N ALA A 16 -2.04 -9.50 -0.72
CA ALA A 16 -2.03 -8.68 0.49
C ALA A 16 -2.81 -9.34 1.63
N GLU A 17 -3.95 -9.95 1.34
CA GLU A 17 -4.70 -10.72 2.35
C GLU A 17 -3.89 -11.91 2.89
N LEU A 18 -3.24 -12.64 2.00
CA LEU A 18 -2.36 -13.75 2.40
C LEU A 18 -1.20 -13.23 3.24
N ALA A 19 -0.60 -12.10 2.86
CA ALA A 19 0.48 -11.47 3.62
C ALA A 19 0.06 -11.10 5.04
N VAL A 20 -1.15 -10.60 5.25
CA VAL A 20 -1.71 -10.33 6.58
C VAL A 20 -1.82 -11.62 7.40
N ARG A 21 -2.33 -12.70 6.82
CA ARG A 21 -2.50 -13.99 7.51
C ARG A 21 -1.16 -14.62 7.88
N GLU A 22 -0.19 -14.59 6.97
CA GLU A 22 1.16 -15.09 7.24
C GLU A 22 1.88 -14.24 8.30
N ALA A 23 1.72 -12.91 8.24
CA ALA A 23 2.24 -12.03 9.29
C ALA A 23 1.63 -12.35 10.65
N ALA A 24 0.32 -12.61 10.71
CA ALA A 24 -0.34 -13.00 11.95
C ALA A 24 0.15 -14.35 12.46
N ALA A 25 0.32 -15.35 11.59
CA ALA A 25 0.84 -16.67 11.97
C ALA A 25 2.26 -16.60 12.56
N LEU A 26 3.11 -15.70 12.02
CA LEU A 26 4.51 -15.59 12.43
C LEU A 26 4.73 -14.66 13.63
N PHE A 27 3.92 -13.60 13.75
CA PHE A 27 4.22 -12.48 14.64
C PHE A 27 3.16 -12.23 15.73
N SER A 28 2.01 -12.90 15.70
CA SER A 28 0.99 -12.73 16.75
C SER A 28 1.59 -13.02 18.15
N PRO A 29 1.25 -12.23 19.18
CA PRO A 29 0.26 -11.12 19.24
C PRO A 29 0.88 -9.72 19.14
N ARG A 30 1.89 -9.51 18.31
CA ARG A 30 2.59 -8.23 18.19
C ARG A 30 1.68 -7.10 17.72
N PRO A 31 2.03 -5.83 18.03
CA PRO A 31 1.38 -4.69 17.41
C PRO A 31 1.67 -4.65 15.91
N ALA A 32 0.66 -4.29 15.13
CA ALA A 32 0.77 -4.18 13.69
C ALA A 32 0.21 -2.85 13.18
N LEU A 33 0.80 -2.31 12.14
CA LEU A 33 0.31 -1.15 11.42
C LEU A 33 0.01 -1.58 9.99
N VAL A 34 -1.27 -1.62 9.63
CA VAL A 34 -1.71 -1.94 8.28
C VAL A 34 -1.85 -0.66 7.48
N VAL A 35 -1.03 -0.52 6.46
CA VAL A 35 -0.86 0.70 5.70
C VAL A 35 -1.40 0.55 4.29
N THR A 36 -2.30 1.43 3.91
CA THR A 36 -2.70 1.63 2.52
C THR A 36 -2.20 2.99 2.05
N VAL A 37 -1.39 2.98 1.02
CA VAL A 37 -0.86 4.19 0.38
C VAL A 37 -1.76 4.57 -0.78
N TRP A 38 -2.18 5.82 -0.86
CA TRP A 38 -2.97 6.34 -1.96
C TRP A 38 -2.23 7.47 -2.67
N GLU A 39 -2.49 7.65 -3.95
CA GLU A 39 -1.82 8.62 -4.80
C GLU A 39 -2.73 9.85 -5.00
N PRO A 40 -2.51 10.96 -4.27
CA PRO A 40 -3.26 12.19 -4.49
C PRO A 40 -2.88 12.82 -5.84
N GLY A 41 -3.85 13.46 -6.49
CA GLY A 41 -3.62 14.17 -7.76
C GLY A 41 -3.62 13.27 -9.00
N ARG A 42 -3.72 11.96 -8.88
CA ARG A 42 -3.71 11.04 -10.03
C ARG A 42 -4.82 11.33 -11.05
N ALA A 43 -6.00 11.73 -10.58
CA ALA A 43 -7.09 12.12 -11.46
C ALA A 43 -6.80 13.44 -12.19
N PHE A 44 -6.07 14.36 -11.56
CA PHE A 44 -5.59 15.59 -12.20
C PHE A 44 -4.54 15.30 -13.27
N ASP A 45 -3.60 14.40 -12.99
CA ASP A 45 -2.58 13.98 -13.96
C ASP A 45 -3.20 13.33 -15.20
N LEU A 46 -4.21 12.50 -15.02
CA LEU A 46 -4.96 11.89 -16.11
C LEU A 46 -5.78 12.92 -16.93
N ALA A 47 -6.34 13.92 -16.26
CA ALA A 47 -7.09 15.00 -16.91
C ALA A 47 -6.17 15.94 -17.71
N LEU A 48 -4.89 16.01 -17.37
CA LEU A 48 -3.88 16.83 -18.06
C LEU A 48 -3.24 16.11 -19.26
N ILE A 49 -3.49 14.82 -19.48
CA ILE A 49 -2.99 14.11 -20.66
C ILE A 49 -3.70 14.67 -21.89
N PRO A 50 -3.01 15.40 -22.81
CA PRO A 50 -3.65 15.87 -24.02
C PRO A 50 -4.10 14.68 -24.84
N ALA A 51 -5.39 14.56 -25.08
CA ALA A 51 -5.93 13.68 -26.10
C ALA A 51 -5.30 14.12 -27.43
N ARG A 52 -4.48 13.25 -28.02
CA ARG A 52 -3.69 13.49 -29.22
C ARG A 52 -4.32 14.54 -30.16
N GLY A 53 -3.80 15.76 -30.14
CA GLY A 53 -4.16 16.82 -31.10
C GLY A 53 -5.38 17.67 -30.78
N LEU A 54 -6.06 17.47 -29.66
CA LEU A 54 -7.13 18.34 -29.18
C LEU A 54 -6.66 19.04 -27.89
N GLU A 55 -6.25 20.29 -28.01
CA GLU A 55 -6.09 21.18 -26.87
C GLU A 55 -7.49 21.55 -26.36
N LEU A 56 -8.04 20.70 -25.51
CA LEU A 56 -9.26 21.04 -24.79
C LEU A 56 -8.86 21.84 -23.54
N PRO A 57 -9.38 23.04 -23.35
CA PRO A 57 -9.15 23.79 -22.13
C PRO A 57 -9.74 23.00 -20.98
N LEU A 58 -8.94 22.86 -19.90
CA LEU A 58 -9.44 22.32 -18.63
C LEU A 58 -10.62 23.16 -18.18
N SER A 59 -11.82 22.59 -18.26
CA SER A 59 -13.00 23.23 -17.73
C SER A 59 -13.01 23.15 -16.20
N SER A 60 -13.69 24.09 -15.53
CA SER A 60 -13.90 24.03 -14.09
C SER A 60 -14.63 22.73 -13.64
N ILE A 61 -15.35 22.10 -14.55
CA ILE A 61 -16.01 20.81 -14.37
C ILE A 61 -14.97 19.69 -14.26
N ASP A 62 -13.92 19.70 -15.08
CA ASP A 62 -12.87 18.66 -15.07
C ASP A 62 -12.06 18.73 -13.78
N ILE A 63 -11.75 19.92 -13.28
CA ILE A 63 -11.05 20.14 -11.99
C ILE A 63 -11.91 19.65 -10.82
N ARG A 64 -13.19 19.94 -10.83
CA ARG A 64 -14.12 19.48 -9.78
C ARG A 64 -14.27 17.96 -9.78
N THR A 65 -14.40 17.36 -10.96
CA THR A 65 -14.48 15.90 -11.13
C THR A 65 -13.18 15.22 -10.65
N ALA A 66 -12.02 15.81 -10.94
CA ALA A 66 -10.74 15.30 -10.47
C ALA A 66 -10.61 15.38 -8.94
N ALA A 67 -11.07 16.48 -8.32
CA ALA A 67 -11.09 16.62 -6.87
C ALA A 67 -12.04 15.61 -6.19
N GLU A 68 -13.22 15.38 -6.78
CA GLU A 68 -14.17 14.38 -6.31
C GLU A 68 -13.60 12.95 -6.43
N ALA A 69 -12.85 12.66 -7.51
CA ALA A 69 -12.18 11.39 -7.72
C ALA A 69 -11.06 11.17 -6.70
N ASP A 70 -10.29 12.19 -6.36
CA ASP A 70 -9.27 12.14 -5.33
C ASP A 70 -9.86 11.85 -3.94
N GLU A 71 -10.97 12.51 -3.61
CA GLU A 71 -11.68 12.26 -2.36
C GLU A 71 -12.23 10.83 -2.29
N ALA A 72 -12.77 10.32 -3.40
CA ALA A 72 -13.25 8.94 -3.49
C ALA A 72 -12.10 7.95 -3.34
N ALA A 73 -10.95 8.19 -3.97
CA ALA A 73 -9.76 7.36 -3.86
C ALA A 73 -9.22 7.33 -2.41
N TYR A 74 -9.21 8.46 -1.73
CA TYR A 74 -8.83 8.53 -0.32
C TYR A 74 -9.77 7.72 0.58
N ARG A 75 -11.08 7.83 0.39
CA ARG A 75 -12.08 7.05 1.13
C ARG A 75 -11.93 5.56 0.88
N GLU A 76 -11.68 5.15 -0.35
CA GLU A 76 -11.41 3.75 -0.70
C GLU A 76 -10.16 3.23 0.01
N ALA A 77 -9.07 4.00 0.01
CA ALA A 77 -7.85 3.66 0.72
C ALA A 77 -8.08 3.51 2.23
N GLN A 78 -8.91 4.36 2.83
CA GLN A 78 -9.30 4.23 4.23
C GLN A 78 -10.07 2.95 4.51
N GLN A 79 -10.99 2.57 3.62
CA GLN A 79 -11.75 1.33 3.75
C GLN A 79 -10.84 0.11 3.63
N LEU A 80 -9.90 0.12 2.68
CA LEU A 80 -8.91 -0.94 2.52
C LEU A 80 -8.02 -1.09 3.75
N ALA A 81 -7.49 0.00 4.28
CA ALA A 81 -6.66 -0.03 5.48
C ALA A 81 -7.40 -0.60 6.69
N ARG A 82 -8.66 -0.20 6.88
CA ARG A 82 -9.52 -0.71 7.96
C ARG A 82 -9.82 -2.20 7.78
N TRP A 83 -10.13 -2.61 6.56
CA TRP A 83 -10.36 -4.03 6.26
C TRP A 83 -9.10 -4.87 6.53
N GLY A 84 -7.94 -4.42 6.07
CA GLY A 84 -6.68 -5.11 6.35
C GLY A 84 -6.38 -5.19 7.85
N ALA A 85 -6.60 -4.11 8.61
CA ALA A 85 -6.43 -4.11 10.06
C ALA A 85 -7.43 -5.04 10.76
N GLN A 86 -8.68 -5.08 10.32
CA GLN A 86 -9.67 -6.02 10.85
C GLN A 86 -9.24 -7.47 10.60
N LEU A 87 -8.80 -7.77 9.37
CA LEU A 87 -8.28 -9.09 9.03
C LEU A 87 -7.08 -9.50 9.92
N ALA A 88 -6.17 -8.56 10.18
CA ALA A 88 -5.02 -8.78 11.05
C ALA A 88 -5.45 -9.05 12.51
N ASN A 89 -6.41 -8.28 13.03
CA ASN A 89 -6.96 -8.47 14.38
C ASN A 89 -7.69 -9.81 14.51
N ASP A 90 -8.47 -10.20 13.51
CA ASP A 90 -9.19 -11.48 13.50
C ASP A 90 -8.24 -12.69 13.49
N ASN A 91 -7.01 -12.48 13.02
CA ASN A 91 -5.96 -13.50 13.01
C ASN A 91 -4.95 -13.37 14.18
N GLY A 92 -5.18 -12.49 15.14
CA GLY A 92 -4.46 -12.46 16.41
C GLY A 92 -3.39 -11.38 16.55
N LEU A 93 -3.17 -10.52 15.56
CA LEU A 93 -2.34 -9.33 15.72
C LEU A 93 -3.11 -8.23 16.48
N ARG A 94 -2.42 -7.22 16.97
CA ARG A 94 -3.00 -6.00 17.51
C ARG A 94 -2.81 -4.88 16.49
N ALA A 95 -3.69 -4.84 15.49
CA ALA A 95 -3.51 -4.02 14.32
C ALA A 95 -4.29 -2.71 14.35
N GLU A 96 -3.64 -1.66 13.89
CA GLU A 96 -4.23 -0.36 13.59
C GLU A 96 -4.16 -0.10 12.07
N ALA A 97 -5.14 0.64 11.55
CA ALA A 97 -5.18 1.05 10.15
C ALA A 97 -4.54 2.42 9.96
N LEU A 98 -3.74 2.57 8.93
CA LEU A 98 -3.19 3.86 8.51
C LEU A 98 -3.34 4.05 7.01
N THR A 99 -3.85 5.20 6.61
CA THR A 99 -3.91 5.64 5.22
C THR A 99 -2.94 6.80 5.04
N VAL A 100 -2.05 6.68 4.08
CA VAL A 100 -0.98 7.67 3.83
C VAL A 100 -0.98 8.10 2.37
N ALA A 101 -0.83 9.40 2.16
CA ALA A 101 -0.61 9.94 0.83
C ALA A 101 0.80 9.62 0.32
N ASP A 102 0.88 9.19 -0.92
CA ASP A 102 2.16 9.02 -1.62
C ASP A 102 2.66 10.38 -2.12
N GLU A 103 3.87 10.74 -1.74
CA GLU A 103 4.51 11.96 -2.25
C GLU A 103 5.44 11.68 -3.44
N HIS A 104 6.01 10.47 -3.54
CA HIS A 104 7.00 10.11 -4.57
C HIS A 104 6.85 8.67 -5.08
N SER A 105 6.68 7.72 -4.18
CA SER A 105 6.43 6.31 -4.51
C SER A 105 5.88 5.55 -3.31
N VAL A 106 5.05 4.55 -3.58
CA VAL A 106 4.49 3.68 -2.54
C VAL A 106 5.61 3.03 -1.71
N ALA A 107 6.66 2.54 -2.38
CA ALA A 107 7.82 1.95 -1.70
C ALA A 107 8.53 2.95 -0.78
N GLY A 108 8.79 4.16 -1.26
CA GLY A 108 9.42 5.23 -0.47
C GLY A 108 8.61 5.59 0.76
N THR A 109 7.30 5.70 0.63
CA THR A 109 6.38 5.97 1.73
C THR A 109 6.44 4.87 2.80
N LEU A 110 6.40 3.60 2.40
CA LEU A 110 6.51 2.47 3.33
C LEU A 110 7.88 2.42 4.03
N VAL A 111 8.95 2.68 3.31
CA VAL A 111 10.32 2.75 3.89
C VAL A 111 10.43 3.88 4.90
N THR A 112 9.91 5.05 4.61
CA THR A 112 9.89 6.20 5.52
C THR A 112 9.11 5.87 6.79
N LEU A 113 7.91 5.31 6.66
CA LEU A 113 7.12 4.86 7.80
C LEU A 113 7.83 3.79 8.63
N ALA A 114 8.49 2.83 7.99
CA ALA A 114 9.24 1.80 8.70
C ALA A 114 10.37 2.41 9.56
N LYS A 115 11.03 3.46 9.07
CA LYS A 115 12.03 4.22 9.84
C LYS A 115 11.41 4.99 11.00
N GLU A 116 10.39 5.80 10.71
CA GLU A 116 9.73 6.67 11.70
C GLU A 116 9.08 5.90 12.83
N ARG A 117 8.51 4.75 12.51
CA ARG A 117 7.83 3.87 13.48
C ARG A 117 8.73 2.81 14.09
N THR A 118 10.00 2.77 13.71
CA THR A 118 10.96 1.75 14.16
C THR A 118 10.41 0.33 14.00
N ALA A 119 9.94 0.03 12.78
CA ALA A 119 9.33 -1.26 12.49
C ALA A 119 10.35 -2.41 12.65
N ALA A 120 9.92 -3.49 13.26
CA ALA A 120 10.72 -4.72 13.39
C ALA A 120 10.78 -5.51 12.08
N VAL A 121 9.73 -5.41 11.27
CA VAL A 121 9.60 -6.08 9.97
C VAL A 121 8.62 -5.35 9.08
N VAL A 122 8.87 -5.33 7.78
CA VAL A 122 7.91 -4.93 6.76
C VAL A 122 7.38 -6.18 6.06
N VAL A 123 6.06 -6.29 5.92
CA VAL A 123 5.40 -7.43 5.27
C VAL A 123 4.64 -6.94 4.03
N LEU A 124 4.85 -7.60 2.92
CA LEU A 124 4.22 -7.29 1.63
C LEU A 124 3.73 -8.55 0.94
N GLY A 125 2.60 -8.45 0.24
CA GLY A 125 2.16 -9.44 -0.73
C GLY A 125 2.79 -9.21 -2.10
N ALA A 126 3.13 -10.28 -2.79
CA ALA A 126 3.61 -10.23 -4.17
C ALA A 126 2.74 -11.12 -5.06
N HIS A 127 2.38 -10.58 -6.23
CA HIS A 127 1.61 -11.31 -7.23
C HIS A 127 2.53 -12.08 -8.17
N ARG A 128 2.08 -13.28 -8.59
CA ARG A 128 2.59 -13.90 -9.81
C ARG A 128 1.89 -13.29 -11.02
N HIS A 129 2.63 -12.66 -11.90
CA HIS A 129 2.15 -12.25 -13.20
C HIS A 129 2.57 -13.29 -14.25
N GLY A 130 1.59 -14.07 -14.74
CA GLY A 130 1.73 -14.91 -15.91
C GLY A 130 2.46 -16.25 -15.74
N ARG A 131 2.54 -17.00 -16.85
CA ARG A 131 3.13 -18.35 -16.95
C ARG A 131 4.66 -18.39 -16.88
N ILE A 132 5.33 -17.26 -16.67
CA ILE A 132 6.79 -17.19 -16.60
C ILE A 132 7.18 -17.40 -15.15
N ALA A 133 7.96 -18.44 -14.88
CA ALA A 133 8.45 -18.82 -13.56
C ALA A 133 9.42 -17.81 -12.92
N GLU A 134 9.63 -16.67 -13.56
CA GLU A 134 10.45 -15.60 -13.01
C GLU A 134 9.66 -14.76 -12.02
N LEU A 135 10.24 -14.56 -10.86
CA LEU A 135 9.74 -13.71 -9.79
C LEU A 135 9.67 -12.25 -10.28
N PHE A 136 8.54 -11.87 -10.88
CA PHE A 136 8.26 -10.45 -11.07
C PHE A 136 7.83 -9.85 -9.73
N LEU A 137 8.83 -9.42 -8.97
CA LEU A 137 8.60 -8.53 -7.83
C LEU A 137 8.15 -7.19 -8.41
N GLY A 138 6.95 -6.74 -8.05
CA GLY A 138 6.46 -5.43 -8.42
C GLY A 138 7.41 -4.31 -7.96
N THR A 139 7.24 -3.12 -8.52
CA THR A 139 8.09 -1.97 -8.21
C THR A 139 8.10 -1.63 -6.72
N THR A 140 6.96 -1.74 -6.05
CA THR A 140 6.83 -1.50 -4.61
C THR A 140 7.66 -2.51 -3.80
N THR A 141 7.48 -3.81 -4.05
CA THR A 141 8.20 -4.87 -3.34
C THR A 141 9.70 -4.74 -3.54
N ARG A 142 10.14 -4.49 -4.77
CA ARG A 142 11.56 -4.28 -5.09
C ARG A 142 12.14 -3.06 -4.36
N GLY A 143 11.44 -1.94 -4.38
CA GLY A 143 11.88 -0.71 -3.72
C GLY A 143 11.98 -0.88 -2.20
N VAL A 144 11.03 -1.56 -1.57
CA VAL A 144 11.08 -1.86 -0.14
C VAL A 144 12.25 -2.80 0.18
N LEU A 145 12.43 -3.89 -0.57
CA LEU A 145 13.55 -4.81 -0.36
C LEU A 145 14.92 -4.13 -0.45
N GLN A 146 15.05 -3.14 -1.33
CA GLN A 146 16.32 -2.41 -1.51
C GLN A 146 16.61 -1.39 -0.40
N HIS A 147 15.59 -0.80 0.22
CA HIS A 147 15.74 0.38 1.06
C HIS A 147 15.16 0.26 2.47
N ALA A 148 14.47 -0.84 2.80
CA ALA A 148 13.89 -1.02 4.13
C ALA A 148 14.97 -1.00 5.22
N PRO A 149 14.69 -0.35 6.37
CA PRO A 149 15.63 -0.28 7.50
C PRO A 149 15.65 -1.56 8.34
N CYS A 150 14.78 -2.52 8.04
CA CYS A 150 14.54 -3.75 8.81
C CYS A 150 14.29 -4.93 7.84
N PRO A 151 14.24 -6.17 8.35
CA PRO A 151 13.85 -7.33 7.56
C PRO A 151 12.52 -7.12 6.82
N THR A 152 12.42 -7.65 5.62
CA THR A 152 11.22 -7.62 4.80
C THR A 152 10.75 -9.03 4.50
N LEU A 153 9.50 -9.33 4.84
CA LEU A 153 8.82 -10.57 4.50
C LEU A 153 7.96 -10.34 3.25
N VAL A 154 8.26 -11.07 2.20
CA VAL A 154 7.47 -11.06 0.97
C VAL A 154 6.68 -12.35 0.87
N VAL A 155 5.36 -12.24 0.88
CA VAL A 155 4.44 -13.37 0.80
C VAL A 155 3.91 -13.47 -0.63
N ARG A 156 4.10 -14.64 -1.23
CA ARG A 156 3.65 -14.90 -2.60
C ARG A 156 2.32 -15.63 -2.57
N ALA A 157 1.36 -15.10 -3.32
CA ALA A 157 0.15 -15.84 -3.66
C ALA A 157 0.42 -16.70 -4.90
N ASP A 158 0.06 -17.98 -4.84
CA ASP A 158 0.11 -18.91 -5.97
C ASP A 158 -0.95 -18.62 -7.03
#